data_b438f9d46035dcfd21bbd27bb683433d
#
_entry.id   b438f9d46035dcfd21bbd27bb683433d
#
_cell.length_a   1.000
_cell.length_b   1.000
_cell.length_c   1.000
_cell.angle_alpha   90.00
_cell.angle_beta   90.00
_cell.angle_gamma   90.00
#
_symmetry.space_group_name_H-M   'P 1'
#
loop_
_entity.id
_entity.type
_entity.pdbx_description
1 polymer ?
#
loop_
_entity_poly.entity_id
_entity_poly.type
_entity_poly.pdbx_seq_one_letter_code
_entity_poly.pdbx_strand_id
1 'polypeptide(L)'
;IDQMGRVKTPTLSILIGEGGSEAALAFGLTDRVLMLENAIYTPIDPERGAQSEMSDPNKASDIASALKMTSIDCIEMEIIDEIVPEPELGAHGSPDEAARLLKRSLMREMSALTGKNTKTLVRRRQKKFRKIGEYGNRYRTALRRETKAWQVGLTAGVRALRQSGDVDKSPEFVDDDEILDEIDELDEIALQSDDDLELK
;
A
#
# COMPACT_ATOMS: atom_id res chain seq x y z
N ILE A 1 -2.78 0.43 -19.09
CA ILE A 1 -3.51 0.14 -17.84
C ILE A 1 -4.15 -1.25 -17.92
N ASP A 2 -5.08 -1.53 -18.83
CA ASP A 2 -5.79 -2.82 -18.92
C ASP A 2 -4.85 -4.03 -19.00
N GLN A 3 -3.80 -3.96 -19.82
CA GLN A 3 -2.80 -5.03 -19.93
C GLN A 3 -2.08 -5.31 -18.60
N MET A 4 -1.68 -4.27 -17.87
CA MET A 4 -1.05 -4.41 -16.55
C MET A 4 -1.99 -5.09 -15.55
N GLY A 5 -3.27 -4.73 -15.54
CA GLY A 5 -4.27 -5.36 -14.69
C GLY A 5 -4.47 -6.86 -14.93
N ARG A 6 -4.12 -7.37 -16.12
CA ARG A 6 -4.29 -8.78 -16.55
C ARG A 6 -3.01 -9.61 -16.52
N VAL A 7 -1.87 -9.02 -16.19
CA VAL A 7 -0.59 -9.75 -16.13
C VAL A 7 -0.69 -10.92 -15.16
N LYS A 8 -0.33 -12.11 -15.65
CA LYS A 8 -0.50 -13.38 -14.93
C LYS A 8 0.71 -13.79 -14.08
N THR A 9 1.70 -12.92 -13.95
CA THR A 9 2.86 -13.10 -13.07
C THR A 9 2.78 -12.14 -11.89
N PRO A 10 3.44 -12.43 -10.76
CA PRO A 10 3.64 -11.45 -9.70
C PRO A 10 4.26 -10.17 -10.26
N THR A 11 3.70 -9.04 -9.88
CA THR A 11 4.18 -7.72 -10.30
C THR A 11 4.37 -6.82 -9.10
N LEU A 12 5.44 -6.04 -9.13
CA LEU A 12 5.79 -5.09 -8.09
C LEU A 12 6.28 -3.80 -8.72
N SER A 13 5.80 -2.67 -8.24
CA SER A 13 6.24 -1.33 -8.65
C SER A 13 6.90 -0.61 -7.50
N ILE A 14 7.85 0.26 -7.82
CA ILE A 14 8.53 1.10 -6.85
C ILE A 14 8.58 2.52 -7.37
N LEU A 15 8.12 3.45 -6.54
CA LEU A 15 8.26 4.89 -6.74
C LEU A 15 9.54 5.33 -6.03
N ILE A 16 10.57 5.67 -6.82
CA ILE A 16 11.92 6.03 -6.30
C ILE A 16 12.06 7.54 -6.12
N GLY A 17 11.42 8.32 -6.97
CA GLY A 17 11.45 9.78 -6.95
C GLY A 17 10.07 10.32 -7.27
N GLU A 18 9.87 10.82 -8.48
CA GLU A 18 8.60 11.40 -8.90
C GLU A 18 7.79 10.41 -9.74
N GLY A 19 6.65 9.99 -9.21
CA GLY A 19 5.64 9.25 -9.93
C GLY A 19 4.51 10.17 -10.33
N GLY A 20 4.43 10.55 -11.62
CA GLY A 20 3.43 11.50 -12.09
C GLY A 20 2.65 11.02 -13.31
N SER A 21 1.45 11.56 -13.49
CA SER A 21 0.55 11.38 -14.63
C SER A 21 0.01 9.94 -14.82
N GLU A 22 -0.70 9.74 -15.93
CA GLU A 22 -1.26 8.46 -16.32
C GLU A 22 -0.20 7.36 -16.54
N ALA A 23 1.04 7.75 -16.84
CA ALA A 23 2.14 6.80 -17.00
C ALA A 23 2.48 6.15 -15.65
N ALA A 24 2.61 6.93 -14.59
CA ALA A 24 2.85 6.41 -13.25
C ALA A 24 1.69 5.52 -12.76
N LEU A 25 0.44 5.90 -13.05
CA LEU A 25 -0.73 5.07 -12.78
C LEU A 25 -0.66 3.74 -13.53
N ALA A 26 -0.29 3.76 -14.82
CA ALA A 26 -0.20 2.56 -15.62
C ALA A 26 0.85 1.56 -15.07
N PHE A 27 2.02 2.08 -14.67
CA PHE A 27 3.08 1.26 -14.04
C PHE A 27 2.77 0.89 -12.59
N GLY A 28 1.97 1.68 -11.88
CA GLY A 28 1.53 1.42 -10.51
C GLY A 28 0.47 0.31 -10.39
N LEU A 29 -0.17 -0.12 -11.49
CA LEU A 29 -1.22 -1.14 -11.47
C LEU A 29 -0.63 -2.56 -11.27
N THR A 30 -0.08 -2.83 -10.09
CA THR A 30 0.66 -4.04 -9.74
C THR A 30 0.14 -4.68 -8.44
N ASP A 31 0.59 -5.90 -8.14
CA ASP A 31 0.20 -6.61 -6.92
C ASP A 31 0.68 -5.89 -5.65
N ARG A 32 1.88 -5.28 -5.73
CA ARG A 32 2.45 -4.45 -4.67
C ARG A 32 3.02 -3.16 -5.26
N VAL A 33 2.74 -2.05 -4.60
CA VAL A 33 3.28 -0.72 -4.92
C VAL A 33 4.07 -0.23 -3.71
N LEU A 34 5.37 -0.12 -3.87
CA LEU A 34 6.28 0.42 -2.87
C LEU A 34 6.65 1.85 -3.24
N MET A 35 6.99 2.66 -2.25
CA MET A 35 7.37 4.05 -2.45
C MET A 35 8.51 4.40 -1.49
N LEU A 36 9.56 5.04 -1.97
CA LEU A 36 10.61 5.57 -1.09
C LEU A 36 10.02 6.67 -0.20
N GLU A 37 10.58 6.83 0.98
CA GLU A 37 10.10 7.74 2.02
C GLU A 37 9.93 9.17 1.52
N ASN A 38 10.90 9.66 0.72
CA ASN A 38 10.90 11.02 0.17
C ASN A 38 10.40 11.11 -1.28
N ALA A 39 9.87 10.02 -1.83
CA ALA A 39 9.26 10.04 -3.15
C ALA A 39 7.90 10.75 -3.13
N ILE A 40 7.43 11.18 -4.29
CA ILE A 40 6.10 11.75 -4.49
C ILE A 40 5.31 10.96 -5.53
N TYR A 41 4.00 10.90 -5.33
CA TYR A 41 3.09 10.25 -6.27
C TYR A 41 1.85 11.12 -6.47
N THR A 42 1.65 11.61 -7.69
CA THR A 42 0.61 12.60 -8.00
C THR A 42 0.00 12.38 -9.39
N PRO A 43 -1.31 12.64 -9.56
CA PRO A 43 -1.94 12.57 -10.87
C PRO A 43 -1.53 13.72 -11.80
N ILE A 44 -1.13 14.87 -11.26
CA ILE A 44 -0.78 16.08 -12.01
C ILE A 44 0.29 16.88 -11.26
N ASP A 45 1.16 17.57 -11.99
CA ASP A 45 2.11 18.50 -11.39
C ASP A 45 1.37 19.66 -10.70
N PRO A 46 1.78 20.07 -9.48
CA PRO A 46 1.08 21.12 -8.73
C PRO A 46 0.95 22.45 -9.49
N GLU A 47 1.97 22.82 -10.27
CA GLU A 47 1.96 24.04 -11.11
C GLU A 47 0.90 23.96 -12.21
N ARG A 48 0.79 22.80 -12.86
CA ARG A 48 -0.26 22.56 -13.87
C ARG A 48 -1.63 22.53 -13.23
N GLY A 49 -1.76 21.92 -12.04
CA GLY A 49 -2.98 21.90 -11.27
C GLY A 49 -3.42 23.32 -10.89
N ALA A 50 -2.51 24.15 -10.39
CA ALA A 50 -2.79 25.52 -10.05
C ALA A 50 -3.20 26.37 -11.27
N GLN A 51 -2.53 26.17 -12.40
CA GLN A 51 -2.90 26.85 -13.65
C GLN A 51 -4.29 26.43 -14.14
N SER A 52 -4.61 25.12 -14.05
CA SER A 52 -5.90 24.58 -14.53
C SER A 52 -7.08 24.97 -13.66
N GLU A 53 -6.93 24.81 -12.33
CA GLU A 53 -8.03 24.95 -11.38
C GLU A 53 -8.21 26.38 -10.86
N MET A 54 -7.09 27.11 -10.68
CA MET A 54 -7.09 28.44 -10.07
C MET A 54 -6.68 29.56 -11.03
N SER A 55 -6.26 29.21 -12.25
CA SER A 55 -5.72 30.16 -13.26
C SER A 55 -4.54 30.99 -12.74
N ASP A 56 -3.83 30.51 -11.71
CA ASP A 56 -2.70 31.18 -11.06
C ASP A 56 -1.61 30.16 -10.66
N PRO A 57 -0.50 30.07 -11.41
CA PRO A 57 0.60 29.16 -11.09
C PRO A 57 1.25 29.38 -9.72
N ASN A 58 1.12 30.58 -9.14
CA ASN A 58 1.71 30.89 -7.82
C ASN A 58 1.02 30.14 -6.68
N LYS A 59 -0.14 29.54 -6.93
CA LYS A 59 -0.87 28.71 -5.97
C LYS A 59 -0.49 27.23 -6.01
N ALA A 60 0.62 26.87 -6.63
CA ALA A 60 1.11 25.49 -6.69
C ALA A 60 1.27 24.86 -5.30
N SER A 61 1.66 25.62 -4.28
CA SER A 61 1.77 25.16 -2.89
C SER A 61 0.44 24.70 -2.30
N ASP A 62 -0.64 25.42 -2.61
CA ASP A 62 -1.98 25.09 -2.13
C ASP A 62 -2.47 23.79 -2.78
N ILE A 63 -2.25 23.67 -4.08
CA ILE A 63 -2.55 22.46 -4.84
C ILE A 63 -1.72 21.27 -4.35
N ALA A 64 -0.40 21.43 -4.14
CA ALA A 64 0.46 20.36 -3.62
C ALA A 64 -0.05 19.82 -2.27
N SER A 65 -0.47 20.72 -1.39
CA SER A 65 -1.06 20.35 -0.09
C SER A 65 -2.39 19.61 -0.24
N ALA A 66 -3.21 19.98 -1.21
CA ALA A 66 -4.49 19.34 -1.49
C ALA A 66 -4.35 17.96 -2.16
N LEU A 67 -3.33 17.78 -3.01
CA LEU A 67 -3.08 16.54 -3.74
C LEU A 67 -2.61 15.39 -2.85
N LYS A 68 -2.10 15.66 -1.63
CA LYS A 68 -1.64 14.63 -0.69
C LYS A 68 -0.71 13.62 -1.35
N MET A 69 0.40 14.11 -1.88
CA MET A 69 1.29 13.38 -2.77
C MET A 69 2.48 12.71 -2.08
N THR A 70 2.62 12.87 -0.76
CA THR A 70 3.72 12.27 0.00
C THR A 70 3.53 10.77 0.23
N SER A 71 4.61 10.06 0.58
CA SER A 71 4.56 8.64 0.91
C SER A 71 3.60 8.34 2.07
N ILE A 72 3.55 9.24 3.07
CA ILE A 72 2.66 9.14 4.22
C ILE A 72 1.20 9.30 3.79
N ASP A 73 0.91 10.29 2.96
CA ASP A 73 -0.44 10.49 2.43
C ASP A 73 -0.89 9.28 1.60
N CYS A 74 -0.01 8.77 0.72
CA CYS A 74 -0.31 7.66 -0.16
C CYS A 74 -0.56 6.33 0.59
N ILE A 75 0.18 6.06 1.67
CA ILE A 75 -0.07 4.88 2.51
C ILE A 75 -1.37 5.03 3.31
N GLU A 76 -1.70 6.24 3.75
CA GLU A 76 -2.95 6.53 4.45
C GLU A 76 -4.18 6.38 3.56
N MET A 77 -4.05 6.72 2.29
CA MET A 77 -5.09 6.55 1.27
C MET A 77 -5.13 5.13 0.67
N GLU A 78 -4.29 4.21 1.14
CA GLU A 78 -4.16 2.83 0.61
C GLU A 78 -3.80 2.77 -0.89
N ILE A 79 -3.15 3.82 -1.42
CA ILE A 79 -2.66 3.88 -2.81
C ILE A 79 -1.39 3.05 -2.96
N ILE A 80 -0.53 3.04 -1.93
CA ILE A 80 0.68 2.23 -1.86
C ILE A 80 0.58 1.20 -0.73
N ASP A 81 1.36 0.13 -0.83
CA ASP A 81 1.34 -0.97 0.15
C ASP A 81 2.43 -0.82 1.21
N GLU A 82 3.55 -0.14 0.88
CA GLU A 82 4.68 -0.01 1.79
C GLU A 82 5.49 1.25 1.51
N ILE A 83 5.97 1.89 2.59
CA ILE A 83 7.00 2.93 2.53
C ILE A 83 8.36 2.27 2.76
N VAL A 84 9.26 2.42 1.79
CA VAL A 84 10.65 1.98 1.91
C VAL A 84 11.45 3.10 2.55
N PRO A 85 12.04 2.88 3.75
CA PRO A 85 12.81 3.92 4.42
C PRO A 85 14.04 4.30 3.64
N GLU A 86 14.43 5.54 3.75
CA GLU A 86 15.66 6.06 3.19
C GLU A 86 16.71 6.34 4.27
N PRO A 87 18.01 6.41 3.90
CA PRO A 87 19.04 6.89 4.81
C PRO A 87 18.75 8.33 5.29
N GLU A 88 19.30 8.72 6.45
CA GLU A 88 19.08 10.03 7.07
C GLU A 88 19.33 11.22 6.13
N LEU A 89 20.31 11.09 5.23
CA LEU A 89 20.64 12.10 4.20
C LEU A 89 19.93 11.86 2.86
N GLY A 90 18.92 11.00 2.82
CA GLY A 90 18.23 10.58 1.60
C GLY A 90 19.04 9.57 0.76
N ALA A 91 18.40 9.01 -0.26
CA ALA A 91 19.02 7.99 -1.12
C ALA A 91 20.28 8.50 -1.86
N HIS A 92 20.31 9.77 -2.22
CA HIS A 92 21.46 10.39 -2.92
C HIS A 92 22.67 10.57 -2.00
N GLY A 93 22.46 10.78 -0.69
CA GLY A 93 23.52 10.95 0.29
C GLY A 93 24.22 9.65 0.67
N SER A 94 23.51 8.50 0.58
CA SER A 94 24.04 7.18 0.90
C SER A 94 23.46 6.12 -0.04
N PRO A 95 23.89 6.07 -1.32
CA PRO A 95 23.30 5.19 -2.33
C PRO A 95 23.38 3.70 -1.99
N ASP A 96 24.49 3.25 -1.40
CA ASP A 96 24.68 1.84 -1.02
C ASP A 96 23.74 1.41 0.12
N GLU A 97 23.48 2.31 1.08
CA GLU A 97 22.53 2.09 2.15
C GLU A 97 21.10 2.06 1.60
N ALA A 98 20.75 3.03 0.76
CA ALA A 98 19.45 3.08 0.09
C ALA A 98 19.20 1.80 -0.72
N ALA A 99 20.19 1.33 -1.48
CA ALA A 99 20.10 0.09 -2.23
C ALA A 99 19.91 -1.14 -1.33
N ARG A 100 20.55 -1.18 -0.15
CA ARG A 100 20.35 -2.27 0.83
C ARG A 100 18.95 -2.27 1.43
N LEU A 101 18.42 -1.10 1.78
CA LEU A 101 17.06 -0.93 2.31
C LEU A 101 16.03 -1.35 1.25
N LEU A 102 16.16 -0.84 0.04
CA LEU A 102 15.30 -1.17 -1.09
C LEU A 102 15.33 -2.68 -1.40
N LYS A 103 16.53 -3.28 -1.47
CA LYS A 103 16.68 -4.73 -1.69
C LYS A 103 15.94 -5.54 -0.63
N ARG A 104 16.00 -5.15 0.64
CA ARG A 104 15.32 -5.84 1.74
C ARG A 104 13.80 -5.85 1.55
N SER A 105 13.21 -4.70 1.25
CA SER A 105 11.78 -4.56 0.98
C SER A 105 11.38 -5.35 -0.27
N LEU A 106 12.13 -5.25 -1.36
CA LEU A 106 11.90 -6.03 -2.58
C LEU A 106 11.88 -7.53 -2.33
N MET A 107 12.90 -8.05 -1.64
CA MET A 107 13.01 -9.50 -1.37
C MET A 107 11.86 -9.98 -0.51
N ARG A 108 11.41 -9.20 0.47
CA ARG A 108 10.28 -9.55 1.32
C ARG A 108 8.99 -9.62 0.50
N GLU A 109 8.65 -8.56 -0.23
CA GLU A 109 7.41 -8.49 -1.01
C GLU A 109 7.39 -9.50 -2.17
N MET A 110 8.52 -9.70 -2.85
CA MET A 110 8.62 -10.75 -3.89
C MET A 110 8.44 -12.14 -3.30
N SER A 111 8.99 -12.42 -2.13
CA SER A 111 8.81 -13.72 -1.46
C SER A 111 7.34 -13.95 -1.08
N ALA A 112 6.65 -12.92 -0.61
CA ALA A 112 5.24 -12.99 -0.26
C ALA A 112 4.32 -13.21 -1.49
N LEU A 113 4.73 -12.77 -2.66
CA LEU A 113 3.99 -12.96 -3.92
C LEU A 113 4.33 -14.30 -4.61
N THR A 114 5.54 -14.83 -4.37
CA THR A 114 6.00 -16.08 -5.00
C THR A 114 5.18 -17.26 -4.47
N GLY A 115 4.72 -18.12 -5.38
CA GLY A 115 3.92 -19.30 -5.04
C GLY A 115 2.41 -19.06 -4.99
N LYS A 116 1.95 -17.82 -5.06
CA LYS A 116 0.51 -17.53 -5.14
C LYS A 116 -0.07 -17.94 -6.50
N ASN A 117 -1.32 -18.45 -6.47
CA ASN A 117 -2.01 -18.83 -7.68
C ASN A 117 -2.27 -17.61 -8.57
N THR A 118 -2.00 -17.73 -9.86
CA THR A 118 -2.18 -16.66 -10.86
C THR A 118 -3.57 -16.03 -10.86
N LYS A 119 -4.63 -16.86 -10.75
CA LYS A 119 -6.01 -16.33 -10.72
C LYS A 119 -6.25 -15.48 -9.48
N THR A 120 -5.71 -15.90 -8.34
CA THR A 120 -5.78 -15.17 -7.07
C THR A 120 -5.04 -13.83 -7.16
N LEU A 121 -3.82 -13.80 -7.73
CA LEU A 121 -3.07 -12.55 -7.92
C LEU A 121 -3.85 -11.54 -8.74
N VAL A 122 -4.36 -11.94 -9.93
CA VAL A 122 -5.12 -11.05 -10.81
C VAL A 122 -6.39 -10.53 -10.11
N ARG A 123 -7.15 -11.41 -9.42
CA ARG A 123 -8.37 -11.03 -8.71
C ARG A 123 -8.06 -10.03 -7.59
N ARG A 124 -7.04 -10.28 -6.76
CA ARG A 124 -6.62 -9.38 -5.67
C ARG A 124 -6.18 -8.03 -6.20
N ARG A 125 -5.38 -7.99 -7.27
CA ARG A 125 -4.97 -6.75 -7.94
C ARG A 125 -6.17 -5.94 -8.38
N GLN A 126 -7.12 -6.55 -9.08
CA GLN A 126 -8.33 -5.87 -9.53
C GLN A 126 -9.18 -5.38 -8.36
N LYS A 127 -9.36 -6.19 -7.31
CA LYS A 127 -10.11 -5.81 -6.10
C LYS A 127 -9.45 -4.60 -5.41
N LYS A 128 -8.11 -4.63 -5.24
CA LYS A 128 -7.35 -3.54 -4.64
C LYS A 128 -7.62 -2.21 -5.34
N PHE A 129 -7.45 -2.16 -6.65
CA PHE A 129 -7.59 -0.90 -7.40
C PHE A 129 -9.05 -0.42 -7.53
N ARG A 130 -10.03 -1.30 -7.45
CA ARG A 130 -11.44 -0.91 -7.38
C ARG A 130 -11.83 -0.28 -6.04
N LYS A 131 -11.16 -0.65 -4.96
CA LYS A 131 -11.42 -0.11 -3.62
C LYS A 131 -10.79 1.29 -3.40
N ILE A 132 -9.85 1.72 -4.23
CA ILE A 132 -9.25 3.06 -4.13
C ILE A 132 -10.32 4.10 -4.42
N GLY A 133 -10.50 5.05 -3.47
CA GLY A 133 -11.50 6.13 -3.57
C GLY A 133 -12.88 5.78 -2.98
N GLU A 134 -13.12 4.56 -2.54
CA GLU A 134 -14.32 4.24 -1.76
C GLU A 134 -14.21 4.83 -0.35
N TYR A 135 -14.82 5.97 -0.13
CA TYR A 135 -14.77 6.74 1.14
C TYR A 135 -15.52 6.06 2.32
N GLY A 136 -16.02 4.85 2.14
CA GLY A 136 -16.94 4.18 3.06
C GLY A 136 -16.36 3.67 4.38
N ASN A 137 -15.05 3.72 4.66
CA ASN A 137 -14.54 2.94 5.78
C ASN A 137 -13.41 3.57 6.62
N ARG A 138 -13.63 4.79 7.13
CA ARG A 138 -12.74 5.38 8.15
C ARG A 138 -12.58 4.49 9.39
N TYR A 139 -13.63 3.76 9.77
CA TYR A 139 -13.62 2.81 10.89
C TYR A 139 -12.76 1.57 10.60
N ARG A 140 -12.79 1.04 9.38
CA ARG A 140 -11.97 -0.12 8.99
C ARG A 140 -10.49 0.22 8.92
N THR A 141 -10.13 1.39 8.43
CA THR A 141 -8.73 1.87 8.40
C THR A 141 -8.19 2.06 9.82
N ALA A 142 -9.00 2.57 10.74
CA ALA A 142 -8.63 2.68 12.16
C ALA A 142 -8.43 1.30 12.81
N LEU A 143 -9.33 0.35 12.61
CA LEU A 143 -9.21 -1.03 13.10
C LEU A 143 -7.99 -1.76 12.52
N ARG A 144 -7.71 -1.60 11.21
CA ARG A 144 -6.49 -2.17 10.59
C ARG A 144 -5.21 -1.57 11.15
N ARG A 145 -5.20 -0.29 11.50
CA ARG A 145 -4.04 0.34 12.17
C ARG A 145 -3.81 -0.23 13.56
N GLU A 146 -4.86 -0.44 14.34
CA GLU A 146 -4.76 -1.03 15.66
C GLU A 146 -4.32 -2.48 15.59
N THR A 147 -4.85 -3.30 14.69
CA THR A 147 -4.43 -4.69 14.51
C THR A 147 -2.98 -4.81 14.01
N LYS A 148 -2.54 -3.99 13.05
CA LYS A 148 -1.13 -3.95 12.64
C LYS A 148 -0.20 -3.48 13.75
N ALA A 149 -0.58 -2.48 14.52
CA ALA A 149 0.20 -2.03 15.68
C ALA A 149 0.29 -3.13 16.75
N TRP A 150 -0.79 -3.88 16.96
CA TRP A 150 -0.82 -5.04 17.85
C TRP A 150 0.08 -6.18 17.33
N GLN A 151 0.04 -6.50 16.05
CA GLN A 151 0.91 -7.53 15.46
C GLN A 151 2.39 -7.15 15.54
N VAL A 152 2.74 -5.90 15.26
CA VAL A 152 4.11 -5.39 15.43
C VAL A 152 4.55 -5.45 16.89
N GLY A 153 3.66 -5.13 17.84
CA GLY A 153 3.91 -5.25 19.26
C GLY A 153 4.12 -6.71 19.70
N LEU A 154 3.28 -7.64 19.22
CA LEU A 154 3.39 -9.07 19.50
C LEU A 154 4.67 -9.67 18.89
N THR A 155 5.02 -9.34 17.65
CA THR A 155 6.25 -9.84 17.01
C THR A 155 7.51 -9.28 17.69
N ALA A 156 7.48 -8.04 18.16
CA ALA A 156 8.55 -7.45 18.97
C ALA A 156 8.65 -8.13 20.33
N GLY A 157 7.52 -8.40 20.98
CA GLY A 157 7.46 -9.13 22.26
C GLY A 157 7.96 -10.56 22.17
N VAL A 158 7.52 -11.31 21.14
CA VAL A 158 7.98 -12.67 20.85
C VAL A 158 9.48 -12.70 20.51
N ARG A 159 9.98 -11.69 19.81
CA ARG A 159 11.42 -11.57 19.50
C ARG A 159 12.26 -11.28 20.76
N ALA A 160 11.74 -10.47 21.69
CA ALA A 160 12.38 -10.21 22.99
C ALA A 160 12.39 -11.47 23.87
N LEU A 161 11.28 -12.23 23.91
CA LEU A 161 11.19 -13.50 24.66
C LEU A 161 12.10 -14.59 24.06
N ARG A 162 12.27 -14.63 22.74
CA ARG A 162 13.19 -15.57 22.05
C ARG A 162 14.66 -15.27 22.34
N GLN A 163 15.00 -14.00 22.60
CA GLN A 163 16.36 -13.61 23.01
C GLN A 163 16.63 -13.95 24.49
N SER A 164 15.60 -14.11 25.32
CA SER A 164 15.70 -14.54 26.73
C SER A 164 15.75 -16.07 26.92
N GLY A 165 15.63 -16.86 25.86
CA GLY A 165 15.86 -18.31 25.92
C GLY A 165 14.68 -19.16 26.41
N ASP A 166 13.48 -18.63 26.54
CA ASP A 166 12.39 -19.28 27.28
C ASP A 166 11.22 -19.81 26.43
N VAL A 167 11.31 -19.87 25.09
CA VAL A 167 10.20 -20.38 24.26
C VAL A 167 10.67 -21.26 23.11
N ASP A 168 10.39 -22.56 23.21
CA ASP A 168 10.69 -23.62 22.21
C ASP A 168 9.46 -24.02 21.35
N LYS A 169 8.50 -23.14 21.12
CA LYS A 169 7.42 -23.39 20.15
C LYS A 169 7.06 -22.11 19.42
N SER A 170 7.34 -22.09 18.11
CA SER A 170 6.79 -21.07 17.21
C SER A 170 5.28 -21.25 17.10
N PRO A 171 4.45 -20.21 17.30
CA PRO A 171 3.05 -20.27 16.91
C PRO A 171 2.97 -20.47 15.38
N GLU A 172 2.05 -21.34 14.95
CA GLU A 172 1.69 -21.44 13.52
C GLU A 172 1.27 -20.05 13.05
N PHE A 173 1.98 -19.55 12.05
CA PHE A 173 1.68 -18.29 11.42
C PHE A 173 0.45 -18.53 10.53
N VAL A 174 -0.69 -18.02 10.95
CA VAL A 174 -1.85 -17.90 10.05
C VAL A 174 -1.50 -16.83 9.01
N ASP A 175 -1.64 -17.14 7.73
CA ASP A 175 -1.35 -16.20 6.65
C ASP A 175 -2.28 -14.99 6.79
N ASP A 176 -1.73 -13.78 6.91
CA ASP A 176 -2.49 -12.53 7.05
C ASP A 176 -3.52 -12.37 5.91
N ASP A 177 -3.23 -12.96 4.77
CA ASP A 177 -4.10 -12.96 3.59
C ASP A 177 -5.34 -13.86 3.79
N GLU A 178 -5.24 -14.95 4.57
CA GLU A 178 -6.34 -15.87 4.86
C GLU A 178 -7.35 -15.24 5.83
N ILE A 179 -6.85 -14.52 6.83
CA ILE A 179 -7.69 -13.74 7.75
C ILE A 179 -8.40 -12.59 7.02
N LEU A 180 -7.72 -11.95 6.06
CA LEU A 180 -8.31 -10.87 5.28
C LEU A 180 -9.38 -11.36 4.30
N ASP A 181 -9.20 -12.55 3.72
CA ASP A 181 -10.21 -13.17 2.86
C ASP A 181 -11.46 -13.58 3.69
N GLU A 182 -11.28 -14.07 4.92
CA GLU A 182 -12.39 -14.42 5.83
C GLU A 182 -13.18 -13.16 6.30
N ILE A 183 -12.50 -12.08 6.60
CA ILE A 183 -13.12 -10.79 6.95
C ILE A 183 -13.86 -10.21 5.74
N ASP A 184 -13.29 -10.30 4.54
CA ASP A 184 -13.93 -9.82 3.31
C ASP A 184 -15.19 -10.64 2.95
N GLU A 185 -15.23 -11.96 3.23
CA GLU A 185 -16.44 -12.80 3.06
C GLU A 185 -17.55 -12.41 4.05
N LEU A 186 -17.20 -12.15 5.30
CA LEU A 186 -18.16 -11.71 6.32
C LEU A 186 -18.77 -10.35 5.96
N ASP A 187 -18.00 -9.48 5.32
CA ASP A 187 -18.47 -8.18 4.88
C ASP A 187 -19.39 -8.22 3.66
N GLU A 188 -19.15 -9.15 2.71
CA GLU A 188 -20.06 -9.36 1.57
C GLU A 188 -21.43 -9.89 2.07
N ILE A 189 -21.43 -10.72 3.11
CA ILE A 189 -22.65 -11.22 3.75
C ILE A 189 -23.38 -10.08 4.49
N ALA A 190 -22.66 -9.19 5.17
CA ALA A 190 -23.25 -8.06 5.88
C ALA A 190 -23.88 -7.03 4.91
N LEU A 191 -23.24 -6.75 3.77
CA LEU A 191 -23.77 -5.84 2.75
C LEU A 191 -25.02 -6.39 2.05
N GLN A 192 -25.09 -7.73 1.81
CA GLN A 192 -26.28 -8.36 1.26
C GLN A 192 -27.48 -8.31 2.23
N SER A 193 -27.22 -8.34 3.54
CA SER A 193 -28.28 -8.26 4.55
C SER A 193 -28.88 -6.87 4.69
N ASP A 194 -28.12 -5.80 4.39
CA ASP A 194 -28.60 -4.42 4.43
C ASP A 194 -29.43 -4.06 3.18
N ASP A 195 -29.08 -4.58 2.01
CA ASP A 195 -29.87 -4.39 0.78
C ASP A 195 -31.26 -5.08 0.88
N ASP A 196 -31.37 -6.19 1.60
CA ASP A 196 -32.63 -6.89 1.83
C ASP A 196 -33.56 -6.15 2.83
N LEU A 197 -33.04 -5.22 3.63
CA LEU A 197 -33.79 -4.41 4.58
C LEU A 197 -34.36 -3.12 3.98
N GLU A 198 -33.78 -2.59 2.90
CA GLU A 198 -34.30 -1.40 2.21
C GLU A 198 -35.40 -1.71 1.19
N LEU A 199 -35.68 -2.98 0.89
CA LEU A 199 -36.71 -3.42 -0.07
C LEU A 199 -38.04 -3.88 0.60
N LYS A 200 -38.26 -3.57 1.87
CA LYS A 200 -39.52 -3.80 2.59
C LYS A 200 -40.06 -2.50 3.14
#